data_fc9a7b49dadb10921301cf8203c5805d
#
_entry.id   fc9a7b49dadb10921301cf8203c5805d
#
_cell.length_a   1.000
_cell.length_b   1.000
_cell.length_c   1.000
_cell.angle_alpha   90.00
_cell.angle_beta   90.00
_cell.angle_gamma   90.00
#
_symmetry.space_group_name_H-M   'P 1'
#
loop_
_entity.id
_entity.type
_entity.pdbx_description
1 polymer ?
#
loop_
_entity_poly.entity_id
_entity_poly.type
_entity_poly.pdbx_seq_one_letter_code
_entity_poly.pdbx_strand_id
1 'polypeptide(L)'
;MGFWKRILINTILFIAIAGFFQSSFHVASVWMALIASFVLAILNAAIKPFLLLLSLPITLLTLGLFSIVINGFMLQMTSYVVGKANFGFSSFGMAMVVSILMSIANVIVSNFFAKDDVDGE
;
A
#
# COMPACT_ATOMS: atom_id res chain seq x y z
N MET A 1 -5.53 8.07 11.77
CA MET A 1 -6.01 8.54 10.45
C MET A 1 -7.24 7.74 10.04
N GLY A 2 -8.28 8.39 9.55
CA GLY A 2 -9.53 7.73 9.18
C GLY A 2 -9.39 6.88 7.91
N PHE A 3 -10.33 5.96 7.75
CA PHE A 3 -10.36 5.03 6.61
C PHE A 3 -10.35 5.77 5.27
N TRP A 4 -11.24 6.76 5.12
CA TRP A 4 -11.36 7.51 3.87
C TRP A 4 -10.15 8.39 3.59
N LYS A 5 -9.56 8.98 4.63
CA LYS A 5 -8.31 9.74 4.46
C LYS A 5 -7.19 8.85 3.94
N ARG A 6 -7.08 7.63 4.46
CA ARG A 6 -6.06 6.69 4.00
C ARG A 6 -6.27 6.31 2.54
N ILE A 7 -7.51 6.09 2.13
CA ILE A 7 -7.81 5.77 0.73
C ILE A 7 -7.40 6.93 -0.18
N LEU A 8 -7.74 8.16 0.19
CA LEU A 8 -7.39 9.34 -0.61
C LEU A 8 -5.88 9.52 -0.69
N ILE A 9 -5.19 9.39 0.43
CA ILE A 9 -3.74 9.52 0.48
C ILE A 9 -3.08 8.43 -0.35
N ASN A 10 -3.51 7.19 -0.22
CA ASN A 10 -2.96 6.09 -1.01
C ASN A 10 -3.22 6.27 -2.50
N THR A 11 -4.38 6.82 -2.87
CA THR A 11 -4.68 7.14 -4.26
C THR A 11 -3.64 8.12 -4.83
N ILE A 12 -3.38 9.19 -4.10
CA ILE A 12 -2.40 10.20 -4.51
C ILE A 12 -1.01 9.59 -4.58
N LEU A 13 -0.63 8.78 -3.59
CA LEU A 13 0.67 8.13 -3.55
C LEU A 13 0.84 7.14 -4.70
N PHE A 14 -0.18 6.38 -5.05
CA PHE A 14 -0.11 5.47 -6.20
C PHE A 14 0.17 6.23 -7.47
N ILE A 15 -0.50 7.35 -7.69
CA ILE A 15 -0.31 8.16 -8.87
C ILE A 15 1.11 8.74 -8.91
N ALA A 16 1.57 9.26 -7.77
CA ALA A 16 2.91 9.86 -7.69
C ALA A 16 4.00 8.83 -7.92
N ILE A 17 3.90 7.66 -7.28
CA ILE A 17 4.90 6.61 -7.42
C ILE A 17 4.88 6.03 -8.83
N ALA A 18 3.70 5.85 -9.42
CA ALA A 18 3.58 5.39 -10.81
C ALA A 18 4.21 6.37 -11.78
N GLY A 19 4.16 7.67 -11.48
CA GLY A 19 4.83 8.68 -12.28
C GLY A 19 6.34 8.55 -12.28
N PHE A 20 6.92 8.11 -11.14
CA PHE A 20 8.36 7.89 -11.04
C PHE A 20 8.80 6.57 -11.68
N PHE A 21 7.98 5.55 -11.65
CA PHE A 21 8.34 4.18 -12.09
C PHE A 21 7.42 3.72 -13.21
N GLN A 22 7.30 4.52 -14.28
CA GLN A 22 6.32 4.30 -15.34
C GLN A 22 6.41 2.94 -16.01
N SER A 23 7.62 2.37 -16.10
CA SER A 23 7.82 1.07 -16.75
C SER A 23 7.66 -0.10 -15.78
N SER A 24 7.69 0.15 -14.48
CA SER A 24 7.71 -0.90 -13.45
C SER A 24 6.43 -0.95 -12.63
N PHE A 25 5.73 0.15 -12.50
CA PHE A 25 4.48 0.25 -11.78
C PHE A 25 3.50 1.07 -12.61
N HIS A 26 2.36 0.46 -12.90
CA HIS A 26 1.37 1.04 -13.80
C HIS A 26 0.04 1.26 -13.08
N VAL A 27 -0.52 2.47 -13.25
CA VAL A 27 -1.87 2.82 -12.83
C VAL A 27 -2.55 3.49 -14.02
N ALA A 28 -3.64 2.89 -14.51
CA ALA A 28 -4.27 3.31 -15.75
C ALA A 28 -4.89 4.71 -15.68
N SER A 29 -5.43 5.08 -14.52
CA SER A 29 -6.09 6.38 -14.35
C SER A 29 -6.23 6.73 -12.88
N VAL A 30 -6.64 7.95 -12.59
CA VAL A 30 -6.95 8.40 -11.24
C VAL A 30 -8.05 7.53 -10.62
N TRP A 31 -9.06 7.18 -11.40
CA TRP A 31 -10.13 6.32 -10.94
C TRP A 31 -9.63 4.93 -10.58
N MET A 32 -8.71 4.37 -11.36
CA MET A 32 -8.13 3.08 -11.05
C MET A 32 -7.25 3.15 -9.80
N ALA A 33 -6.55 4.25 -9.58
CA ALA A 33 -5.80 4.46 -8.34
C ALA A 33 -6.74 4.48 -7.13
N LEU A 34 -7.88 5.13 -7.25
CA LEU A 34 -8.89 5.18 -6.19
C LEU A 34 -9.46 3.80 -5.90
N ILE A 35 -9.84 3.07 -6.96
CA ILE A 35 -10.37 1.72 -6.84
C ILE A 35 -9.33 0.79 -6.22
N ALA A 36 -8.08 0.86 -6.66
CA ALA A 36 -7.00 0.04 -6.11
C ALA A 36 -6.77 0.35 -4.63
N SER A 37 -6.81 1.62 -4.25
CA SER A 37 -6.66 2.01 -2.84
C SER A 37 -7.79 1.46 -1.99
N PHE A 38 -9.01 1.47 -2.50
CA PHE A 38 -10.17 0.92 -1.80
C PHE A 38 -10.04 -0.60 -1.65
N VAL A 39 -9.68 -1.30 -2.74
CA VAL A 39 -9.48 -2.74 -2.71
C VAL A 39 -8.35 -3.10 -1.73
N LEU A 40 -7.24 -2.37 -1.77
CA LEU A 40 -6.13 -2.59 -0.87
C LEU A 40 -6.56 -2.41 0.59
N ALA A 41 -7.38 -1.40 0.87
CA ALA A 41 -7.88 -1.17 2.23
C ALA A 41 -8.72 -2.34 2.73
N ILE A 42 -9.57 -2.89 1.87
CA ILE A 42 -10.39 -4.07 2.21
C ILE A 42 -9.49 -5.28 2.43
N LEU A 43 -8.54 -5.54 1.55
CA LEU A 43 -7.62 -6.66 1.69
C LEU A 43 -6.78 -6.54 2.96
N ASN A 44 -6.30 -5.34 3.26
CA ASN A 44 -5.54 -5.11 4.49
C ASN A 44 -6.39 -5.38 5.73
N ALA A 45 -7.66 -5.01 5.70
CA ALA A 45 -8.54 -5.23 6.85
C ALA A 45 -8.93 -6.70 7.00
N ALA A 46 -9.17 -7.41 5.89
CA ALA A 46 -9.71 -8.77 5.92
C ALA A 46 -8.64 -9.86 5.95
N ILE A 47 -7.54 -9.67 5.23
CA ILE A 47 -6.56 -10.74 4.99
C ILE A 47 -5.25 -10.51 5.74
N LYS A 48 -4.75 -9.28 5.74
CA LYS A 48 -3.44 -8.97 6.31
C LYS A 48 -3.27 -9.40 7.77
N PRO A 49 -4.27 -9.21 8.68
CA PRO A 49 -4.10 -9.65 10.06
C PRO A 49 -3.79 -11.14 10.18
N PHE A 50 -4.45 -11.97 9.36
CA PHE A 50 -4.22 -13.41 9.38
C PHE A 50 -2.81 -13.74 8.88
N LEU A 51 -2.35 -13.09 7.82
CA LEU A 51 -1.01 -13.31 7.30
C LEU A 51 0.05 -12.89 8.30
N LEU A 52 -0.15 -11.79 9.01
CA LEU A 52 0.78 -11.32 10.03
C LEU A 52 0.88 -12.31 11.18
N LEU A 53 -0.25 -12.86 11.64
CA LEU A 53 -0.25 -13.84 12.71
C LEU A 53 0.44 -15.13 12.30
N LEU A 54 0.15 -15.64 11.10
CA LEU A 54 0.76 -16.88 10.62
C LEU A 54 2.25 -16.73 10.38
N SER A 55 2.70 -15.54 10.00
CA SER A 55 4.11 -15.28 9.71
C SER A 55 4.88 -14.68 10.87
N LEU A 56 4.25 -14.56 12.04
CA LEU A 56 4.87 -13.91 13.19
C LEU A 56 6.24 -14.48 13.56
N PRO A 57 6.44 -15.82 13.63
CA PRO A 57 7.77 -16.35 13.91
C PRO A 57 8.83 -15.90 12.89
N ILE A 58 8.47 -15.91 11.60
CA ILE A 58 9.39 -15.49 10.53
C ILE A 58 9.65 -13.98 10.62
N THR A 59 8.62 -13.20 10.91
CA THR A 59 8.74 -11.74 11.06
C THR A 59 9.69 -11.41 12.21
N LEU A 60 9.57 -12.10 13.33
CA LEU A 60 10.45 -11.90 14.47
C LEU A 60 11.90 -12.25 14.15
N LEU A 61 12.12 -13.39 13.45
CA LEU A 61 13.46 -13.80 13.06
C LEU A 61 14.12 -12.83 12.09
N THR A 62 13.35 -12.18 11.25
CA THR A 62 13.87 -11.23 10.26
C THR A 62 13.82 -9.79 10.75
N LEU A 63 13.50 -9.56 12.04
CA LEU A 63 13.38 -8.22 12.63
C LEU A 63 12.37 -7.34 11.90
N GLY A 64 11.30 -7.97 11.43
CA GLY A 64 10.21 -7.25 10.76
C GLY A 64 10.36 -7.13 9.25
N LEU A 65 11.47 -7.55 8.66
CA LEU A 65 11.66 -7.43 7.21
C LEU A 65 10.63 -8.24 6.42
N PHE A 66 10.15 -9.35 6.99
CA PHE A 66 9.15 -10.17 6.31
C PHE A 66 7.82 -9.43 6.13
N SER A 67 7.55 -8.41 6.93
CA SER A 67 6.33 -7.60 6.76
C SER A 67 6.33 -6.86 5.43
N ILE A 68 7.51 -6.53 4.87
CA ILE A 68 7.62 -5.94 3.54
C ILE A 68 7.12 -6.90 2.48
N VAL A 69 7.44 -8.19 2.62
CA VAL A 69 6.96 -9.23 1.71
C VAL A 69 5.44 -9.31 1.77
N ILE A 70 4.86 -9.27 2.97
CA ILE A 70 3.41 -9.30 3.15
C ILE A 70 2.76 -8.08 2.50
N ASN A 71 3.31 -6.89 2.71
CA ASN A 71 2.78 -5.68 2.10
C ASN A 71 2.88 -5.73 0.58
N GLY A 72 3.98 -6.23 0.03
CA GLY A 72 4.11 -6.43 -1.42
C GLY A 72 3.08 -7.42 -1.94
N PHE A 73 2.82 -8.49 -1.18
CA PHE A 73 1.80 -9.47 -1.53
C PHE A 73 0.41 -8.84 -1.56
N MET A 74 0.10 -7.97 -0.59
CA MET A 74 -1.19 -7.27 -0.58
C MET A 74 -1.37 -6.40 -1.82
N LEU A 75 -0.30 -5.71 -2.26
CA LEU A 75 -0.33 -4.91 -3.48
C LEU A 75 -0.54 -5.79 -4.71
N GLN A 76 0.12 -6.95 -4.78
CA GLN A 76 -0.08 -7.90 -5.88
C GLN A 76 -1.51 -8.45 -5.91
N MET A 77 -2.08 -8.75 -4.75
CA MET A 77 -3.48 -9.18 -4.69
C MET A 77 -4.41 -8.08 -5.19
N THR A 78 -4.13 -6.84 -4.84
CA THR A 78 -4.89 -5.69 -5.37
C THR A 78 -4.82 -5.66 -6.88
N SER A 79 -3.62 -5.87 -7.44
CA SER A 79 -3.42 -5.94 -8.90
C SER A 79 -4.28 -7.05 -9.53
N TYR A 80 -4.34 -8.20 -8.88
CA TYR A 80 -5.17 -9.30 -9.36
C TYR A 80 -6.66 -8.94 -9.37
N VAL A 81 -7.13 -8.27 -8.32
CA VAL A 81 -8.55 -7.95 -8.17
C VAL A 81 -8.98 -6.91 -9.19
N VAL A 82 -8.19 -5.84 -9.38
CA VAL A 82 -8.58 -4.74 -10.29
C VAL A 82 -8.07 -4.93 -11.72
N GLY A 83 -7.16 -5.89 -11.94
CA GLY A 83 -6.59 -6.16 -13.25
C GLY A 83 -5.23 -5.51 -13.46
N LYS A 84 -4.28 -6.29 -14.01
CA LYS A 84 -2.90 -5.82 -14.21
C LYS A 84 -2.80 -4.63 -15.15
N ALA A 85 -3.70 -4.56 -16.14
CA ALA A 85 -3.72 -3.44 -17.08
C ALA A 85 -4.12 -2.13 -16.40
N ASN A 86 -4.89 -2.22 -15.32
CA ASN A 86 -5.40 -1.07 -14.59
C ASN A 86 -4.47 -0.65 -13.45
N PHE A 87 -3.82 -1.62 -12.80
CA PHE A 87 -2.95 -1.39 -11.65
C PHE A 87 -2.01 -2.59 -11.60
N GLY A 88 -0.77 -2.40 -11.98
CA GLY A 88 0.14 -3.54 -12.12
C GLY A 88 1.59 -3.19 -11.86
N PHE A 89 2.36 -4.25 -11.56
CA PHE A 89 3.79 -4.18 -11.28
C PHE A 89 4.53 -5.08 -12.25
N SER A 90 5.75 -4.67 -12.62
CA SER A 90 6.59 -5.47 -13.52
C SER A 90 7.04 -6.78 -12.86
N SER A 91 7.14 -6.81 -11.54
CA SER A 91 7.55 -7.99 -10.78
C SER A 91 7.09 -7.87 -9.33
N PHE A 92 7.18 -8.97 -8.60
CA PHE A 92 6.90 -8.96 -7.16
C PHE A 92 7.91 -8.09 -6.42
N GLY A 93 9.17 -8.08 -6.87
CA GLY A 93 10.18 -7.20 -6.29
C GLY A 93 9.79 -5.73 -6.39
N MET A 94 9.18 -5.34 -7.52
CA MET A 94 8.68 -3.98 -7.68
C MET A 94 7.51 -3.69 -6.74
N ALA A 95 6.62 -4.66 -6.53
CA ALA A 95 5.55 -4.50 -5.55
C ALA A 95 6.10 -4.28 -4.15
N MET A 96 7.19 -4.96 -3.80
CA MET A 96 7.85 -4.74 -2.51
C MET A 96 8.48 -3.34 -2.42
N VAL A 97 9.12 -2.89 -3.48
CA VAL A 97 9.69 -1.53 -3.53
C VAL A 97 8.60 -0.48 -3.33
N VAL A 98 7.49 -0.63 -4.04
CA VAL A 98 6.35 0.28 -3.91
C VAL A 98 5.80 0.23 -2.48
N SER A 99 5.72 -0.96 -1.87
CA SER A 99 5.23 -1.08 -0.50
C SER A 99 6.13 -0.35 0.50
N ILE A 100 7.43 -0.40 0.30
CA ILE A 100 8.38 0.33 1.15
C ILE A 100 8.15 1.83 1.00
N LEU A 101 8.06 2.31 -0.23
CA LEU A 101 7.83 3.74 -0.49
C LEU A 101 6.50 4.19 0.10
N MET A 102 5.46 3.38 -0.05
CA MET A 102 4.15 3.67 0.53
C MET A 102 4.22 3.72 2.06
N SER A 103 4.93 2.80 2.67
CA SER A 103 5.09 2.77 4.13
C SER A 103 5.80 4.01 4.65
N ILE A 104 6.88 4.40 3.99
CA ILE A 104 7.63 5.60 4.37
C ILE A 104 6.74 6.84 4.22
N ALA A 105 6.08 6.96 3.08
CA ALA A 105 5.20 8.09 2.80
C ALA A 105 4.03 8.15 3.78
N ASN A 106 3.45 6.99 4.11
CA ASN A 106 2.33 6.93 5.05
C ASN A 106 2.75 7.33 6.47
N VAL A 107 3.96 6.96 6.89
CA VAL A 107 4.48 7.39 8.19
C VAL A 107 4.62 8.92 8.23
N ILE A 108 5.21 9.48 7.19
CA ILE A 108 5.40 10.94 7.10
C ILE A 108 4.05 11.66 7.12
N VAL A 109 3.11 11.21 6.29
CA VAL A 109 1.79 11.82 6.18
C VAL A 109 1.00 11.63 7.48
N SER A 110 1.08 10.46 8.10
CA SER A 110 0.37 10.20 9.37
C SER A 110 0.87 11.12 10.48
N ASN A 111 2.18 11.33 10.57
CA ASN A 111 2.74 12.24 11.57
C ASN A 111 2.26 13.66 11.34
N PHE A 112 2.18 14.08 10.07
CA PHE A 112 1.69 15.40 9.72
C PHE A 112 0.21 15.58 10.12
N PHE A 113 -0.64 14.61 9.75
CA PHE A 113 -2.07 14.69 10.06
C PHE A 113 -2.38 14.44 11.53
N ALA A 114 -1.59 13.60 12.20
CA ALA A 114 -1.76 13.38 13.64
C ALA A 114 -1.53 14.68 14.40
N LYS A 115 -0.55 15.46 13.98
CA LYS A 115 -0.27 16.77 14.57
C LYS A 115 -1.43 17.75 14.33
N ASP A 116 -1.98 17.74 13.11
CA ASP A 116 -3.14 18.57 12.77
C ASP A 116 -4.38 18.14 13.56
N ASP A 117 -4.60 16.84 13.70
CA ASP A 117 -5.75 16.31 14.44
C ASP A 117 -5.70 16.72 15.91
N VAL A 118 -4.51 16.68 16.51
CA VAL A 118 -4.32 17.13 17.90
C VAL A 118 -4.62 18.61 18.03
N ASP A 119 -4.14 19.40 17.10
CA ASP A 119 -4.35 20.86 17.12
C ASP A 119 -5.77 21.25 16.74
N GLY A 120 -6.42 20.46 15.87
CA GLY A 120 -7.75 20.74 15.36
C GLY A 120 -8.89 20.29 16.26
N GLU A 121 -8.59 19.42 17.22
CA GLU A 121 -9.58 18.92 18.16
C GLU A 121 -9.51 19.67 19.50
#